data_2ffa7537ce2a11e427d5e373aa0e478d
#
_entry.id   2ffa7537ce2a11e427d5e373aa0e478d
#
_cell.length_a   1.000
_cell.length_b   1.000
_cell.length_c   1.000
_cell.angle_alpha   90.00
_cell.angle_beta   90.00
_cell.angle_gamma   90.00
#
_symmetry.space_group_name_H-M   'P 1'
#
loop_
_entity.id
_entity.type
_entity.pdbx_description
1 polymer ?
#
loop_
_entity_poly.entity_id
_entity_poly.type
_entity_poly.pdbx_seq_one_letter_code
_entity_poly.pdbx_strand_id
1 'polypeptide(L)'
;IVAAGNPPEYNKSVREFDVVTLDRIKKIDVEENYEVWKEYARQAEIYPAILSYLEIRREHFYRIETTVDGKAFVTARGWEDLSELLYAYERLGKKADREVVHQYLQHWKIAKEFANYLELYAKYQKDYGLEKIVAGIYSKETLEQLRYAAFDERLSVVNMLLGRLMSSFRDYALEDRYVTMIYEHLKVYKETKEFKTMLCSAREAYEKLRQAEQLTRLEDRLYRRMLETLEGYGLTMEKEHLEGEAAFNRVKELFAEAVACRELIYNRTKEELEHAFDFMEDAFGDSQEMVAFVTELNTSVYSVRFLKDYDCDKYYKYNKRLLFDERQQEILAELDEVEEDLNTALKC
;
A
#
# COMPACT_ATOMS: atom_id res chain seq x y z
N ILE A 1 12.63 1.88 -30.09
CA ILE A 1 12.05 0.56 -29.91
C ILE A 1 12.57 0.02 -28.59
N VAL A 2 11.68 -0.43 -27.71
CA VAL A 2 12.02 -1.13 -26.47
C VAL A 2 11.56 -2.57 -26.65
N ALA A 3 12.44 -3.54 -26.31
CA ALA A 3 12.12 -4.97 -26.33
C ALA A 3 12.42 -5.55 -24.95
N ALA A 4 11.55 -6.41 -24.46
CA ALA A 4 11.74 -7.16 -23.23
C ALA A 4 11.81 -8.67 -23.56
N GLY A 5 12.68 -9.39 -22.88
CA GLY A 5 12.85 -10.82 -23.08
C GLY A 5 13.50 -11.47 -21.86
N ASN A 6 13.35 -12.78 -21.75
CA ASN A 6 13.99 -13.54 -20.68
C ASN A 6 15.36 -14.05 -21.17
N PRO A 7 16.36 -14.10 -20.29
CA PRO A 7 17.67 -14.64 -20.63
C PRO A 7 17.61 -16.17 -20.91
N PRO A 8 18.63 -16.74 -21.57
CA PRO A 8 18.64 -18.16 -21.98
C PRO A 8 18.46 -19.17 -20.83
N GLU A 9 18.85 -18.80 -19.61
CA GLU A 9 18.68 -19.62 -18.41
C GLU A 9 17.21 -19.94 -18.11
N TYR A 10 16.32 -19.02 -18.45
CA TYR A 10 14.87 -19.15 -18.23
C TYR A 10 14.12 -19.61 -19.48
N ASN A 11 14.67 -19.31 -20.67
CA ASN A 11 14.03 -19.67 -21.93
C ASN A 11 15.05 -20.24 -22.94
N LYS A 12 15.15 -21.57 -23.02
CA LYS A 12 16.05 -22.28 -23.92
C LYS A 12 15.79 -22.01 -25.41
N SER A 13 14.68 -21.41 -25.77
CA SER A 13 14.34 -21.05 -27.15
C SER A 13 14.86 -19.70 -27.58
N VAL A 14 15.46 -18.92 -26.67
CA VAL A 14 16.03 -17.62 -26.97
C VAL A 14 17.38 -17.81 -27.66
N ARG A 15 17.56 -17.13 -28.80
CA ARG A 15 18.87 -17.02 -29.46
C ARG A 15 19.55 -15.75 -28.95
N GLU A 16 20.81 -15.87 -28.60
CA GLU A 16 21.63 -14.71 -28.30
C GLU A 16 21.76 -13.79 -29.53
N PHE A 17 21.73 -12.49 -29.30
CA PHE A 17 22.02 -11.52 -30.32
C PHE A 17 23.50 -11.59 -30.69
N ASP A 18 23.82 -11.42 -31.98
CA ASP A 18 25.20 -11.30 -32.42
C ASP A 18 25.83 -10.01 -31.85
N VAL A 19 27.17 -9.99 -31.84
CA VAL A 19 27.96 -8.87 -31.29
C VAL A 19 27.64 -7.54 -31.96
N VAL A 20 27.31 -7.56 -33.26
CA VAL A 20 27.00 -6.34 -34.04
C VAL A 20 25.66 -5.74 -33.59
N THR A 21 24.72 -6.61 -33.26
CA THR A 21 23.40 -6.19 -32.71
C THR A 21 23.57 -5.70 -31.28
N LEU A 22 24.34 -6.40 -30.43
CA LEU A 22 24.58 -6.01 -29.04
C LEU A 22 25.30 -4.64 -28.94
N ASP A 23 26.18 -4.30 -29.85
CA ASP A 23 26.87 -2.99 -29.90
C ASP A 23 25.89 -1.82 -30.17
N ARG A 24 24.72 -2.11 -30.77
CA ARG A 24 23.73 -1.09 -31.15
C ARG A 24 22.57 -0.95 -30.17
N ILE A 25 22.46 -1.85 -29.19
CA ILE A 25 21.41 -1.83 -28.19
C ILE A 25 21.96 -1.49 -26.82
N LYS A 26 21.10 -0.92 -25.97
CA LYS A 26 21.41 -0.76 -24.55
C LYS A 26 20.69 -1.87 -23.82
N LYS A 27 21.47 -2.79 -23.22
CA LYS A 27 20.95 -3.85 -22.38
C LYS A 27 20.76 -3.32 -20.97
N ILE A 28 19.58 -3.59 -20.41
CA ILE A 28 19.26 -3.34 -19.02
C ILE A 28 18.86 -4.68 -18.44
N ASP A 29 19.61 -5.17 -17.46
CA ASP A 29 19.25 -6.36 -16.72
C ASP A 29 18.34 -5.94 -15.56
N VAL A 30 17.19 -6.62 -15.46
CA VAL A 30 16.19 -6.40 -14.39
C VAL A 30 16.23 -7.61 -13.49
N GLU A 31 16.57 -7.38 -12.22
CA GLU A 31 16.61 -8.40 -11.18
C GLU A 31 15.37 -8.30 -10.30
N GLU A 32 15.01 -9.41 -9.68
CA GLU A 32 13.96 -9.44 -8.69
C GLU A 32 14.39 -8.71 -7.41
N ASN A 33 13.54 -7.83 -6.91
CA ASN A 33 13.77 -7.11 -5.66
C ASN A 33 12.46 -7.06 -4.86
N TYR A 34 12.48 -7.67 -3.68
CA TYR A 34 11.31 -7.74 -2.81
C TYR A 34 10.86 -6.34 -2.33
N GLU A 35 11.78 -5.47 -1.93
CA GLU A 35 11.42 -4.14 -1.40
C GLU A 35 10.76 -3.27 -2.49
N VAL A 36 11.28 -3.31 -3.71
CA VAL A 36 10.67 -2.61 -4.86
C VAL A 36 9.30 -3.21 -5.21
N TRP A 37 9.19 -4.55 -5.20
CA TRP A 37 7.92 -5.21 -5.46
C TRP A 37 6.90 -4.94 -4.35
N LYS A 38 7.31 -4.86 -3.09
CA LYS A 38 6.46 -4.54 -1.94
C LYS A 38 5.80 -3.18 -2.10
N GLU A 39 6.53 -2.18 -2.59
CA GLU A 39 6.00 -0.85 -2.90
C GLU A 39 4.91 -0.93 -3.97
N TYR A 40 5.18 -1.64 -5.07
CA TYR A 40 4.19 -1.95 -6.10
C TYR A 40 2.99 -2.72 -5.53
N ALA A 41 3.24 -3.75 -4.72
CA ALA A 41 2.23 -4.63 -4.17
C ALA A 41 1.21 -3.88 -3.27
N ARG A 42 1.68 -2.85 -2.54
CA ARG A 42 0.79 -1.96 -1.77
C ARG A 42 -0.11 -1.12 -2.67
N GLN A 43 0.44 -0.59 -3.78
CA GLN A 43 -0.33 0.19 -4.74
C GLN A 43 -1.31 -0.68 -5.54
N ALA A 44 -0.91 -1.91 -5.86
CA ALA A 44 -1.70 -2.90 -6.57
C ALA A 44 -2.72 -3.64 -5.68
N GLU A 45 -2.76 -3.32 -4.38
CA GLU A 45 -3.68 -3.93 -3.41
C GLU A 45 -3.50 -5.46 -3.32
N ILE A 46 -2.26 -5.93 -3.29
CA ILE A 46 -2.00 -7.36 -3.09
C ILE A 46 -2.57 -7.82 -1.73
N TYR A 47 -3.15 -9.03 -1.73
CA TYR A 47 -3.86 -9.57 -0.58
C TYR A 47 -3.02 -9.50 0.71
N PRO A 48 -3.53 -8.91 1.81
CA PRO A 48 -2.71 -8.55 2.97
C PRO A 48 -1.96 -9.71 3.61
N ALA A 49 -2.53 -10.93 3.60
CA ALA A 49 -1.84 -12.11 4.13
C ALA A 49 -0.57 -12.47 3.33
N ILE A 50 -0.52 -12.17 2.02
CA ILE A 50 0.69 -12.38 1.20
C ILE A 50 1.80 -11.44 1.67
N LEU A 51 1.50 -10.15 1.82
CA LEU A 51 2.47 -9.17 2.29
C LEU A 51 2.96 -9.51 3.70
N SER A 52 2.04 -9.85 4.61
CA SER A 52 2.37 -10.24 5.97
C SER A 52 3.25 -11.51 6.02
N TYR A 53 2.98 -12.50 5.17
CA TYR A 53 3.80 -13.70 5.07
C TYR A 53 5.20 -13.41 4.54
N LEU A 54 5.30 -12.61 3.49
CA LEU A 54 6.58 -12.28 2.86
C LEU A 54 7.46 -11.36 3.72
N GLU A 55 6.88 -10.59 4.67
CA GLU A 55 7.67 -9.89 5.69
C GLU A 55 8.39 -10.87 6.63
N ILE A 56 7.77 -12.01 6.92
CA ILE A 56 8.33 -13.04 7.79
C ILE A 56 9.27 -13.98 7.01
N ARG A 57 9.00 -14.19 5.72
CA ARG A 57 9.68 -15.16 4.84
C ARG A 57 10.07 -14.51 3.51
N ARG A 58 10.92 -13.50 3.56
CA ARG A 58 11.36 -12.74 2.36
C ARG A 58 11.98 -13.61 1.29
N GLU A 59 12.68 -14.68 1.70
CA GLU A 59 13.31 -15.66 0.82
C GLU A 59 12.31 -16.46 -0.02
N HIS A 60 11.02 -16.41 0.31
CA HIS A 60 9.94 -17.05 -0.44
C HIS A 60 9.33 -16.16 -1.52
N PHE A 61 9.75 -14.91 -1.64
CA PHE A 61 9.26 -13.99 -2.67
C PHE A 61 9.59 -14.48 -4.08
N TYR A 62 10.85 -14.85 -4.30
CA TYR A 62 11.32 -15.35 -5.58
C TYR A 62 12.26 -16.53 -5.35
N ARG A 63 11.91 -17.69 -5.91
CA ARG A 63 12.72 -18.88 -5.75
C ARG A 63 12.54 -19.81 -6.95
N ILE A 64 13.65 -20.27 -7.53
CA ILE A 64 13.65 -21.23 -8.62
C ILE A 64 14.61 -22.35 -8.25
N GLU A 65 14.10 -23.58 -8.16
CA GLU A 65 14.87 -24.80 -7.86
C GLU A 65 14.68 -25.84 -8.96
N THR A 66 15.76 -26.53 -9.31
CA THR A 66 15.66 -27.70 -10.20
C THR A 66 15.55 -28.95 -9.33
N THR A 67 14.45 -29.66 -9.46
CA THR A 67 14.17 -30.91 -8.75
C THR A 67 14.21 -32.09 -9.71
N VAL A 68 14.12 -33.31 -9.18
CA VAL A 68 14.07 -34.54 -9.99
C VAL A 68 12.83 -34.54 -10.89
N ASP A 69 11.71 -33.98 -10.42
CA ASP A 69 10.42 -33.95 -11.11
C ASP A 69 10.24 -32.72 -12.03
N GLY A 70 11.26 -31.82 -12.10
CA GLY A 70 11.22 -30.61 -12.91
C GLY A 70 11.64 -29.37 -12.15
N LYS A 71 11.19 -28.19 -12.60
CA LYS A 71 11.44 -26.92 -11.93
C LYS A 71 10.34 -26.64 -10.91
N ALA A 72 10.73 -26.40 -9.65
CA ALA A 72 9.87 -25.84 -8.63
C ALA A 72 10.18 -24.34 -8.52
N PHE A 73 9.16 -23.49 -8.56
CA PHE A 73 9.40 -22.04 -8.57
C PHE A 73 8.27 -21.23 -7.93
N VAL A 74 8.63 -20.05 -7.43
CA VAL A 74 7.75 -18.98 -7.00
C VAL A 74 8.26 -17.68 -7.61
N THR A 75 7.35 -16.85 -8.09
CA THR A 75 7.66 -15.58 -8.74
C THR A 75 6.71 -14.49 -8.27
N ALA A 76 7.08 -13.22 -8.45
CA ALA A 76 6.22 -12.08 -8.18
C ALA A 76 4.83 -12.19 -8.83
N ARG A 77 4.77 -12.64 -10.09
CA ARG A 77 3.52 -12.89 -10.81
C ARG A 77 2.66 -13.96 -10.14
N GLY A 78 3.27 -15.06 -9.67
CA GLY A 78 2.54 -16.10 -8.96
C GLY A 78 1.87 -15.59 -7.70
N TRP A 79 2.51 -14.68 -6.96
CA TRP A 79 1.92 -14.02 -5.79
C TRP A 79 0.78 -13.06 -6.17
N GLU A 80 0.92 -12.33 -7.28
CA GLU A 80 -0.11 -11.42 -7.78
C GLU A 80 -1.35 -12.17 -8.25
N ASP A 81 -1.18 -13.20 -9.08
CA ASP A 81 -2.27 -14.04 -9.56
C ASP A 81 -3.00 -14.74 -8.39
N LEU A 82 -2.25 -15.23 -7.39
CA LEU A 82 -2.81 -15.80 -6.18
C LEU A 82 -3.61 -14.76 -5.37
N SER A 83 -3.16 -13.52 -5.31
CA SER A 83 -3.87 -12.43 -4.64
C SER A 83 -5.26 -12.22 -5.22
N GLU A 84 -5.39 -12.17 -6.54
CA GLU A 84 -6.68 -12.04 -7.21
C GLU A 84 -7.63 -13.20 -6.87
N LEU A 85 -7.10 -14.42 -6.82
CA LEU A 85 -7.88 -15.59 -6.41
C LEU A 85 -8.34 -15.48 -4.95
N LEU A 86 -7.46 -15.10 -4.03
CA LEU A 86 -7.79 -14.98 -2.60
C LEU A 86 -8.92 -13.98 -2.37
N TYR A 87 -8.90 -12.82 -3.02
CA TYR A 87 -10.01 -11.87 -2.97
C TYR A 87 -11.32 -12.45 -3.55
N ALA A 88 -11.23 -13.21 -4.64
CA ALA A 88 -12.41 -13.87 -5.20
C ALA A 88 -12.96 -14.94 -4.24
N TYR A 89 -12.09 -15.70 -3.58
CA TYR A 89 -12.47 -16.73 -2.60
C TYR A 89 -13.09 -16.11 -1.35
N GLU A 90 -12.54 -15.03 -0.85
CA GLU A 90 -13.10 -14.29 0.29
C GLU A 90 -14.52 -13.81 0.01
N ARG A 91 -14.76 -13.20 -1.16
CA ARG A 91 -16.11 -12.78 -1.59
C ARG A 91 -17.10 -13.93 -1.72
N LEU A 92 -16.62 -15.12 -2.04
CA LEU A 92 -17.43 -16.34 -2.17
C LEU A 92 -17.53 -17.15 -0.87
N GLY A 93 -16.89 -16.69 0.23
CA GLY A 93 -16.81 -17.41 1.50
C GLY A 93 -16.06 -18.74 1.40
N LYS A 94 -15.17 -18.89 0.41
CA LYS A 94 -14.33 -20.09 0.19
C LYS A 94 -12.95 -19.91 0.82
N LYS A 95 -12.30 -21.04 1.13
CA LYS A 95 -10.92 -21.08 1.60
C LYS A 95 -10.00 -21.66 0.53
N ALA A 96 -8.84 -21.06 0.38
CA ALA A 96 -7.79 -21.61 -0.47
C ALA A 96 -6.98 -22.62 0.36
N ASP A 97 -6.97 -23.86 -0.07
CA ASP A 97 -6.13 -24.90 0.49
C ASP A 97 -4.76 -24.97 -0.21
N ARG A 98 -3.91 -25.88 0.26
CA ARG A 98 -2.56 -26.05 -0.27
C ARG A 98 -2.52 -26.42 -1.77
N GLU A 99 -3.53 -27.11 -2.27
CA GLU A 99 -3.58 -27.55 -3.67
C GLU A 99 -3.93 -26.37 -4.58
N VAL A 100 -4.86 -25.54 -4.13
CA VAL A 100 -5.21 -24.28 -4.80
C VAL A 100 -4.01 -23.32 -4.80
N VAL A 101 -3.35 -23.13 -3.66
CA VAL A 101 -2.16 -22.29 -3.57
C VAL A 101 -1.04 -22.81 -4.48
N HIS A 102 -0.84 -24.12 -4.53
CA HIS A 102 0.20 -24.74 -5.37
C HIS A 102 0.00 -24.52 -6.87
N GLN A 103 -1.22 -24.26 -7.34
CA GLN A 103 -1.47 -23.93 -8.74
C GLN A 103 -0.81 -22.61 -9.16
N TYR A 104 -0.61 -21.70 -8.21
CA TYR A 104 -0.01 -20.37 -8.42
C TYR A 104 1.45 -20.33 -8.00
N LEU A 105 1.77 -20.93 -6.83
CA LEU A 105 3.12 -21.05 -6.30
C LEU A 105 3.63 -22.46 -6.57
N GLN A 106 4.25 -22.68 -7.74
CA GLN A 106 4.68 -24.00 -8.20
C GLN A 106 5.90 -24.54 -7.45
N HIS A 107 5.98 -24.24 -6.15
CA HIS A 107 6.96 -24.76 -5.21
C HIS A 107 6.24 -25.34 -4.00
N TRP A 108 6.11 -26.65 -3.96
CA TRP A 108 5.26 -27.37 -3.01
C TRP A 108 5.48 -27.01 -1.53
N LYS A 109 6.74 -26.87 -1.12
CA LYS A 109 7.06 -26.52 0.28
C LYS A 109 6.54 -25.14 0.63
N ILE A 110 6.79 -24.15 -0.24
CA ILE A 110 6.32 -22.77 -0.04
C ILE A 110 4.80 -22.69 -0.10
N ALA A 111 4.18 -23.37 -1.06
CA ALA A 111 2.72 -23.41 -1.18
C ALA A 111 2.06 -24.00 0.06
N LYS A 112 2.62 -25.09 0.61
CA LYS A 112 2.13 -25.70 1.85
C LYS A 112 2.30 -24.77 3.05
N GLU A 113 3.45 -24.13 3.19
CA GLU A 113 3.75 -23.22 4.29
C GLU A 113 2.83 -22.00 4.25
N PHE A 114 2.65 -21.41 3.07
CA PHE A 114 1.74 -20.29 2.90
C PHE A 114 0.27 -20.65 3.14
N ALA A 115 -0.19 -21.83 2.68
CA ALA A 115 -1.54 -22.29 2.97
C ALA A 115 -1.80 -22.45 4.48
N ASN A 116 -0.84 -23.02 5.22
CA ASN A 116 -0.92 -23.08 6.68
C ASN A 116 -0.95 -21.66 7.31
N TYR A 117 -0.14 -20.75 6.77
CA TYR A 117 -0.14 -19.36 7.23
C TYR A 117 -1.47 -18.66 6.99
N LEU A 118 -2.14 -18.89 5.85
CA LEU A 118 -3.49 -18.35 5.59
C LEU A 118 -4.51 -18.79 6.64
N GLU A 119 -4.45 -20.04 7.10
CA GLU A 119 -5.33 -20.53 8.16
C GLU A 119 -5.04 -19.83 9.49
N LEU A 120 -3.77 -19.66 9.84
CA LEU A 120 -3.36 -18.91 11.04
C LEU A 120 -3.73 -17.44 10.94
N TYR A 121 -3.52 -16.81 9.80
CA TYR A 121 -3.89 -15.42 9.53
C TYR A 121 -5.40 -15.18 9.77
N ALA A 122 -6.24 -16.04 9.21
CA ALA A 122 -7.69 -15.96 9.41
C ALA A 122 -8.09 -16.19 10.88
N LYS A 123 -7.38 -17.08 11.58
CA LYS A 123 -7.57 -17.30 13.03
C LYS A 123 -7.20 -16.05 13.83
N TYR A 124 -6.02 -15.46 13.59
CA TYR A 124 -5.56 -14.27 14.28
C TYR A 124 -6.49 -13.07 14.05
N GLN A 125 -6.98 -12.87 12.82
CA GLN A 125 -7.97 -11.84 12.54
C GLN A 125 -9.21 -11.97 13.45
N LYS A 126 -9.67 -13.21 13.65
CA LYS A 126 -10.85 -13.49 14.48
C LYS A 126 -10.54 -13.37 15.98
N ASP A 127 -9.43 -13.94 16.41
CA ASP A 127 -9.07 -14.06 17.84
C ASP A 127 -8.70 -12.69 18.43
N TYR A 128 -7.97 -11.86 17.68
CA TYR A 128 -7.54 -10.54 18.13
C TYR A 128 -8.52 -9.40 17.80
N GLY A 129 -9.46 -9.61 16.89
CA GLY A 129 -10.54 -8.67 16.62
C GLY A 129 -10.04 -7.29 16.15
N LEU A 130 -9.28 -7.23 15.06
CA LEU A 130 -8.63 -6.02 14.54
C LEU A 130 -9.55 -4.80 14.44
N GLU A 131 -10.78 -4.98 13.96
CA GLU A 131 -11.77 -3.89 13.88
C GLU A 131 -12.09 -3.28 15.24
N LYS A 132 -12.02 -4.08 16.30
CA LYS A 132 -12.19 -3.58 17.67
C LYS A 132 -10.95 -2.84 18.15
N ILE A 133 -9.75 -3.34 17.82
CA ILE A 133 -8.48 -2.69 18.16
C ILE A 133 -8.43 -1.28 17.57
N VAL A 134 -8.72 -1.10 16.27
CA VAL A 134 -8.74 0.21 15.63
C VAL A 134 -9.89 1.10 16.13
N ALA A 135 -10.93 0.52 16.73
CA ALA A 135 -11.98 1.25 17.44
C ALA A 135 -11.62 1.56 18.92
N GLY A 136 -10.41 1.23 19.37
CA GLY A 136 -9.95 1.44 20.75
C GLY A 136 -10.52 0.45 21.75
N ILE A 137 -11.04 -0.69 21.30
CA ILE A 137 -11.72 -1.69 22.14
C ILE A 137 -10.90 -2.98 22.14
N TYR A 138 -10.16 -3.22 23.20
CA TYR A 138 -9.43 -4.48 23.42
C TYR A 138 -9.36 -4.84 24.91
N SER A 139 -9.23 -6.14 25.18
CA SER A 139 -9.24 -6.62 26.56
C SER A 139 -7.82 -6.84 27.10
N LYS A 140 -7.69 -6.91 28.43
CA LYS A 140 -6.43 -7.27 29.06
C LYS A 140 -5.99 -8.69 28.69
N GLU A 141 -6.95 -9.59 28.54
CA GLU A 141 -6.70 -10.96 28.12
C GLU A 141 -6.07 -11.02 26.72
N THR A 142 -6.53 -10.17 25.79
CA THR A 142 -5.96 -10.04 24.45
C THR A 142 -4.50 -9.58 24.52
N LEU A 143 -4.20 -8.58 25.37
CA LEU A 143 -2.84 -8.08 25.55
C LEU A 143 -1.93 -9.14 26.18
N GLU A 144 -2.40 -9.85 27.21
CA GLU A 144 -1.65 -10.94 27.84
C GLU A 144 -1.38 -12.08 26.87
N GLN A 145 -2.38 -12.49 26.08
CA GLN A 145 -2.22 -13.52 25.05
C GLN A 145 -1.12 -13.13 24.05
N LEU A 146 -1.11 -11.90 23.56
CA LEU A 146 -0.09 -11.40 22.63
C LEU A 146 1.30 -11.34 23.25
N ARG A 147 1.44 -10.96 24.52
CA ARG A 147 2.75 -10.90 25.20
C ARG A 147 3.42 -12.27 25.25
N TYR A 148 2.64 -13.35 25.39
CA TYR A 148 3.17 -14.73 25.42
C TYR A 148 3.15 -15.43 24.07
N ALA A 149 2.63 -14.79 23.01
CA ALA A 149 2.60 -15.34 21.67
C ALA A 149 4.00 -15.44 21.06
N ALA A 150 4.17 -16.35 20.12
CA ALA A 150 5.39 -16.47 19.33
C ALA A 150 5.65 -15.18 18.54
N PHE A 151 6.91 -14.88 18.25
CA PHE A 151 7.29 -13.67 17.52
C PHE A 151 6.59 -13.54 16.16
N ASP A 152 6.49 -14.64 15.41
CA ASP A 152 5.81 -14.67 14.10
C ASP A 152 4.30 -14.32 14.23
N GLU A 153 3.66 -14.73 15.32
CA GLU A 153 2.27 -14.38 15.61
C GLU A 153 2.12 -12.89 15.95
N ARG A 154 2.99 -12.37 16.82
CA ARG A 154 3.01 -10.94 17.17
C ARG A 154 3.23 -10.07 15.96
N LEU A 155 4.22 -10.40 15.13
CA LEU A 155 4.50 -9.68 13.88
C LEU A 155 3.33 -9.77 12.88
N SER A 156 2.64 -10.91 12.82
CA SER A 156 1.44 -11.06 12.00
C SER A 156 0.33 -10.10 12.43
N VAL A 157 0.09 -9.96 13.73
CA VAL A 157 -0.91 -9.01 14.27
C VAL A 157 -0.52 -7.57 13.95
N VAL A 158 0.74 -7.20 14.10
CA VAL A 158 1.26 -5.87 13.72
C VAL A 158 1.03 -5.61 12.23
N ASN A 159 1.36 -6.56 11.37
CA ASN A 159 1.17 -6.42 9.92
C ASN A 159 -0.31 -6.34 9.53
N MET A 160 -1.19 -7.06 10.23
CA MET A 160 -2.64 -6.93 10.04
C MET A 160 -3.13 -5.53 10.41
N LEU A 161 -2.68 -5.01 11.55
CA LEU A 161 -3.02 -3.67 12.02
C LEU A 161 -2.53 -2.60 11.03
N LEU A 162 -1.29 -2.72 10.55
CA LEU A 162 -0.74 -1.87 9.50
C LEU A 162 -1.56 -1.94 8.22
N GLY A 163 -1.91 -3.14 7.75
CA GLY A 163 -2.74 -3.32 6.56
C GLY A 163 -4.09 -2.60 6.67
N ARG A 164 -4.71 -2.66 7.87
CA ARG A 164 -5.96 -1.95 8.14
C ARG A 164 -5.79 -0.44 8.12
N LEU A 165 -4.74 0.09 8.76
CA LEU A 165 -4.41 1.52 8.74
C LEU A 165 -4.07 2.02 7.33
N MET A 166 -3.30 1.24 6.56
CA MET A 166 -2.96 1.61 5.17
C MET A 166 -4.22 1.76 4.29
N SER A 167 -5.23 0.89 4.51
CA SER A 167 -6.53 1.06 3.85
C SER A 167 -7.20 2.37 4.22
N SER A 168 -7.20 2.75 5.50
CA SER A 168 -7.79 4.02 5.97
C SER A 168 -7.05 5.25 5.44
N PHE A 169 -5.73 5.23 5.42
CA PHE A 169 -4.92 6.32 4.83
C PHE A 169 -5.18 6.48 3.34
N ARG A 170 -5.31 5.36 2.62
CA ARG A 170 -5.66 5.38 1.20
C ARG A 170 -7.06 5.94 0.97
N ASP A 171 -8.05 5.49 1.74
CA ASP A 171 -9.43 5.97 1.63
C ASP A 171 -9.48 7.49 1.84
N TYR A 172 -8.76 8.00 2.84
CA TYR A 172 -8.62 9.44 3.06
C TYR A 172 -7.94 10.13 1.87
N ALA A 173 -6.81 9.63 1.40
CA ALA A 173 -6.07 10.24 0.30
C ALA A 173 -6.89 10.31 -1.01
N LEU A 174 -7.71 9.29 -1.27
CA LEU A 174 -8.60 9.26 -2.44
C LEU A 174 -9.75 10.25 -2.30
N GLU A 175 -10.36 10.34 -1.12
CA GLU A 175 -11.44 11.30 -0.87
C GLU A 175 -10.91 12.73 -0.87
N ASP A 176 -9.74 12.99 -0.29
CA ASP A 176 -9.09 14.30 -0.33
C ASP A 176 -8.77 14.72 -1.78
N ARG A 177 -8.23 13.81 -2.59
CA ARG A 177 -7.99 14.05 -4.02
C ARG A 177 -9.29 14.34 -4.77
N TYR A 178 -10.35 13.58 -4.51
CA TYR A 178 -11.67 13.78 -5.11
C TYR A 178 -12.24 15.16 -4.77
N VAL A 179 -12.25 15.54 -3.50
CA VAL A 179 -12.74 16.86 -3.05
C VAL A 179 -11.90 17.98 -3.64
N THR A 180 -10.59 17.81 -3.70
CA THR A 180 -9.67 18.78 -4.31
C THR A 180 -9.96 18.98 -5.80
N MET A 181 -10.19 17.92 -6.55
CA MET A 181 -10.54 18.00 -7.98
C MET A 181 -11.83 18.79 -8.18
N ILE A 182 -12.87 18.53 -7.39
CA ILE A 182 -14.11 19.32 -7.46
C ILE A 182 -13.84 20.79 -7.15
N TYR A 183 -13.08 21.06 -6.08
CA TYR A 183 -12.75 22.42 -5.65
C TYR A 183 -12.05 23.23 -6.75
N GLU A 184 -11.06 22.63 -7.45
CA GLU A 184 -10.36 23.32 -8.54
C GLU A 184 -11.29 23.70 -9.67
N HIS A 185 -12.24 22.85 -10.05
CA HIS A 185 -13.26 23.17 -11.05
C HIS A 185 -14.24 24.26 -10.56
N LEU A 186 -14.68 24.19 -9.30
CA LEU A 186 -15.56 25.19 -8.71
C LEU A 186 -14.88 26.56 -8.57
N LYS A 187 -13.55 26.60 -8.40
CA LYS A 187 -12.77 27.82 -8.42
C LYS A 187 -12.85 28.50 -9.78
N VAL A 188 -12.69 27.74 -10.88
CA VAL A 188 -12.87 28.23 -12.24
C VAL A 188 -14.31 28.75 -12.45
N TYR A 189 -15.31 28.00 -11.99
CA TYR A 189 -16.73 28.44 -12.06
C TYR A 189 -16.95 29.75 -11.30
N LYS A 190 -16.35 29.92 -10.13
CA LYS A 190 -16.45 31.17 -9.34
C LYS A 190 -15.94 32.40 -10.11
N GLU A 191 -14.86 32.23 -10.88
CA GLU A 191 -14.22 33.30 -11.65
C GLU A 191 -15.00 33.61 -12.95
N THR A 192 -15.37 32.57 -13.70
CA THR A 192 -16.00 32.70 -15.03
C THR A 192 -17.52 32.92 -14.98
N LYS A 193 -18.18 32.48 -13.92
CA LYS A 193 -19.64 32.40 -13.77
C LYS A 193 -20.35 31.50 -14.78
N GLU A 194 -19.59 30.71 -15.56
CA GLU A 194 -20.08 29.87 -16.64
C GLU A 194 -19.95 28.39 -16.29
N PHE A 195 -20.91 27.83 -15.56
CA PHE A 195 -20.86 26.44 -15.10
C PHE A 195 -20.78 25.42 -16.25
N LYS A 196 -21.58 25.63 -17.32
CA LYS A 196 -21.59 24.70 -18.46
C LYS A 196 -20.26 24.68 -19.21
N THR A 197 -19.62 25.81 -19.38
CA THR A 197 -18.28 25.94 -19.99
C THR A 197 -17.24 25.22 -19.16
N MET A 198 -17.27 25.43 -17.86
CA MET A 198 -16.36 24.73 -16.92
C MET A 198 -16.54 23.21 -17.00
N LEU A 199 -17.79 22.71 -16.97
CA LEU A 199 -18.07 21.28 -17.05
C LEU A 199 -17.64 20.67 -18.41
N CYS A 200 -17.87 21.37 -19.53
CA CYS A 200 -17.37 20.94 -20.84
C CYS A 200 -15.84 20.82 -20.86
N SER A 201 -15.14 21.83 -20.33
CA SER A 201 -13.68 21.82 -20.23
C SER A 201 -13.16 20.67 -19.37
N ALA A 202 -13.84 20.36 -18.25
CA ALA A 202 -13.51 19.22 -17.39
C ALA A 202 -13.65 17.87 -18.13
N ARG A 203 -14.73 17.70 -18.90
CA ARG A 203 -14.94 16.50 -19.72
C ARG A 203 -13.88 16.36 -20.82
N GLU A 204 -13.58 17.44 -21.52
CA GLU A 204 -12.56 17.43 -22.57
C GLU A 204 -11.16 17.08 -22.00
N ALA A 205 -10.82 17.62 -20.85
CA ALA A 205 -9.56 17.29 -20.16
C ALA A 205 -9.49 15.80 -19.80
N TYR A 206 -10.56 15.26 -19.24
CA TYR A 206 -10.64 13.83 -18.93
C TYR A 206 -10.51 12.95 -20.17
N GLU A 207 -11.26 13.25 -21.25
CA GLU A 207 -11.21 12.47 -22.48
C GLU A 207 -9.81 12.50 -23.14
N LYS A 208 -9.11 13.63 -23.10
CA LYS A 208 -7.71 13.73 -23.57
C LYS A 208 -6.77 12.81 -22.80
N LEU A 209 -6.87 12.82 -21.45
CA LEU A 209 -6.04 11.94 -20.59
C LEU A 209 -6.35 10.46 -20.84
N ARG A 210 -7.63 10.13 -21.01
CA ARG A 210 -8.09 8.77 -21.28
C ARG A 210 -7.63 8.26 -22.65
N GLN A 211 -7.75 9.07 -23.70
CA GLN A 211 -7.28 8.73 -25.06
C GLN A 211 -5.75 8.59 -25.13
N ALA A 212 -5.01 9.34 -24.30
CA ALA A 212 -3.58 9.25 -24.18
C ALA A 212 -3.11 8.08 -23.31
N GLU A 213 -4.03 7.26 -22.76
CA GLU A 213 -3.74 6.15 -21.84
C GLU A 213 -2.88 6.58 -20.61
N GLN A 214 -3.05 7.82 -20.14
CA GLN A 214 -2.29 8.40 -19.04
C GLN A 214 -2.92 8.18 -17.67
N LEU A 215 -4.11 7.58 -17.61
CA LEU A 215 -4.84 7.35 -16.38
C LEU A 215 -4.69 5.89 -15.90
N THR A 216 -4.33 5.73 -14.64
CA THR A 216 -4.49 4.44 -13.97
C THR A 216 -5.98 4.11 -13.80
N ARG A 217 -6.31 2.84 -13.54
CA ARG A 217 -7.71 2.42 -13.27
C ARG A 217 -8.34 3.19 -12.11
N LEU A 218 -7.53 3.53 -11.11
CA LEU A 218 -7.98 4.28 -9.93
C LEU A 218 -8.27 5.74 -10.29
N GLU A 219 -7.39 6.38 -11.04
CA GLU A 219 -7.58 7.75 -11.51
C GLU A 219 -8.79 7.87 -12.44
N ASP A 220 -8.97 6.94 -13.36
CA ASP A 220 -10.13 6.90 -14.22
C ASP A 220 -11.44 6.85 -13.42
N ARG A 221 -11.49 6.06 -12.34
CA ARG A 221 -12.65 6.02 -11.43
C ARG A 221 -12.87 7.36 -10.70
N LEU A 222 -11.80 8.00 -10.23
CA LEU A 222 -11.89 9.30 -9.56
C LEU A 222 -12.39 10.40 -10.49
N TYR A 223 -11.88 10.47 -11.72
CA TYR A 223 -12.32 11.44 -12.72
C TYR A 223 -13.80 11.26 -13.08
N ARG A 224 -14.25 10.01 -13.27
CA ARG A 224 -15.67 9.74 -13.53
C ARG A 224 -16.55 10.18 -12.37
N ARG A 225 -16.19 9.80 -11.12
CA ARG A 225 -16.93 10.21 -9.92
C ARG A 225 -17.01 11.73 -9.81
N MET A 226 -15.91 12.43 -10.05
CA MET A 226 -15.87 13.89 -10.06
C MET A 226 -16.80 14.49 -11.12
N LEU A 227 -16.76 14.00 -12.35
CA LEU A 227 -17.63 14.47 -13.44
C LEU A 227 -19.10 14.20 -13.14
N GLU A 228 -19.47 13.01 -12.69
CA GLU A 228 -20.83 12.67 -12.27
C GLU A 228 -21.34 13.61 -11.19
N THR A 229 -20.49 14.00 -10.24
CA THR A 229 -20.85 14.94 -9.17
C THR A 229 -21.08 16.35 -9.72
N LEU A 230 -20.18 16.84 -10.57
CA LEU A 230 -20.34 18.16 -11.20
C LEU A 230 -21.58 18.19 -12.11
N GLU A 231 -21.88 17.12 -12.83
CA GLU A 231 -23.12 16.97 -13.60
C GLU A 231 -24.35 17.01 -12.70
N GLY A 232 -24.30 16.31 -11.55
CA GLY A 232 -25.34 16.36 -10.54
C GLY A 232 -25.60 17.78 -10.01
N TYR A 233 -24.55 18.57 -9.80
CA TYR A 233 -24.68 19.98 -9.42
C TYR A 233 -25.37 20.80 -10.52
N GLY A 234 -24.96 20.59 -11.79
CA GLY A 234 -25.57 21.23 -12.93
C GLY A 234 -27.09 20.92 -13.07
N LEU A 235 -27.44 19.64 -12.96
CA LEU A 235 -28.83 19.19 -13.00
C LEU A 235 -29.67 19.77 -11.84
N THR A 236 -29.10 19.92 -10.65
CA THR A 236 -29.78 20.51 -9.50
C THR A 236 -30.08 21.98 -9.76
N MET A 237 -29.13 22.76 -10.29
CA MET A 237 -29.34 24.17 -10.65
C MET A 237 -30.41 24.33 -11.72
N GLU A 238 -30.39 23.48 -12.75
CA GLU A 238 -31.41 23.51 -13.82
C GLU A 238 -32.80 23.16 -13.28
N LYS A 239 -32.92 22.16 -12.43
CA LYS A 239 -34.17 21.71 -11.82
C LYS A 239 -34.78 22.73 -10.87
N GLU A 240 -33.91 23.43 -10.12
CA GLU A 240 -34.31 24.49 -9.19
C GLU A 240 -34.43 25.88 -9.89
N HIS A 241 -34.15 25.95 -11.19
CA HIS A 241 -34.19 27.18 -12.02
C HIS A 241 -33.30 28.30 -11.42
N LEU A 242 -32.11 27.95 -10.92
CA LEU A 242 -31.20 28.87 -10.30
C LEU A 242 -30.19 29.45 -11.28
N GLU A 243 -29.95 30.76 -11.18
CA GLU A 243 -28.97 31.47 -11.99
C GLU A 243 -28.11 32.42 -11.14
N GLY A 244 -26.97 32.82 -11.66
CA GLY A 244 -26.09 33.79 -11.07
C GLY A 244 -25.61 33.41 -9.67
N GLU A 245 -25.78 34.31 -8.69
CA GLU A 245 -25.30 34.13 -7.32
C GLU A 245 -26.07 33.03 -6.57
N ALA A 246 -27.37 32.90 -6.83
CA ALA A 246 -28.19 31.84 -6.21
C ALA A 246 -27.71 30.44 -6.64
N ALA A 247 -27.39 30.25 -7.91
CA ALA A 247 -26.81 29.02 -8.42
C ALA A 247 -25.45 28.71 -7.78
N PHE A 248 -24.58 29.71 -7.64
CA PHE A 248 -23.28 29.53 -7.00
C PHE A 248 -23.41 29.15 -5.53
N ASN A 249 -24.30 29.78 -4.79
CA ASN A 249 -24.55 29.48 -3.37
C ASN A 249 -25.08 28.03 -3.22
N ARG A 250 -25.96 27.61 -4.10
CA ARG A 250 -26.47 26.24 -4.09
C ARG A 250 -25.39 25.20 -4.35
N VAL A 251 -24.52 25.43 -5.33
CA VAL A 251 -23.36 24.56 -5.60
C VAL A 251 -22.40 24.53 -4.42
N LYS A 252 -22.19 25.66 -3.74
CA LYS A 252 -21.38 25.72 -2.52
C LYS A 252 -21.95 24.86 -1.38
N GLU A 253 -23.28 24.87 -1.20
CA GLU A 253 -23.96 23.98 -0.22
C GLU A 253 -23.75 22.51 -0.57
N LEU A 254 -23.97 22.12 -1.83
CA LEU A 254 -23.76 20.74 -2.28
C LEU A 254 -22.29 20.30 -2.13
N PHE A 255 -21.34 21.18 -2.42
CA PHE A 255 -19.92 20.90 -2.21
C PHE A 255 -19.56 20.74 -0.73
N ALA A 256 -20.24 21.47 0.17
CA ALA A 256 -20.01 21.34 1.62
C ALA A 256 -20.32 19.92 2.11
N GLU A 257 -21.23 19.17 1.49
CA GLU A 257 -21.51 17.76 1.81
C GLU A 257 -20.28 16.86 1.50
N ALA A 258 -19.62 17.08 0.36
CA ALA A 258 -18.40 16.34 0.00
C ALA A 258 -17.24 16.67 0.96
N VAL A 259 -17.09 17.94 1.36
CA VAL A 259 -16.10 18.36 2.36
C VAL A 259 -16.39 17.69 3.72
N ALA A 260 -17.65 17.67 4.16
CA ALA A 260 -18.03 17.02 5.41
C ALA A 260 -17.74 15.50 5.39
N CYS A 261 -17.96 14.83 4.26
CA CYS A 261 -17.59 13.42 4.10
C CYS A 261 -16.09 13.20 4.24
N ARG A 262 -15.25 14.03 3.61
CA ARG A 262 -13.79 14.00 3.76
C ARG A 262 -13.38 14.20 5.22
N GLU A 263 -13.98 15.14 5.93
CA GLU A 263 -13.69 15.39 7.36
C GLU A 263 -14.05 14.21 8.24
N LEU A 264 -15.15 13.52 7.96
CA LEU A 264 -15.52 12.29 8.67
C LEU A 264 -14.48 11.18 8.47
N ILE A 265 -14.02 10.99 7.24
CA ILE A 265 -12.98 10.00 6.93
C ILE A 265 -11.66 10.38 7.61
N TYR A 266 -11.27 11.67 7.56
CA TYR A 266 -10.08 12.17 8.23
C TYR A 266 -10.11 11.89 9.74
N ASN A 267 -11.19 12.27 10.42
CA ASN A 267 -11.32 12.08 11.86
C ASN A 267 -11.31 10.60 12.25
N ARG A 268 -12.01 9.75 11.49
CA ARG A 268 -11.97 8.30 11.70
C ARG A 268 -10.55 7.75 11.54
N THR A 269 -9.85 8.13 10.49
CA THR A 269 -8.47 7.65 10.23
C THR A 269 -7.50 8.11 11.33
N LYS A 270 -7.68 9.34 11.84
CA LYS A 270 -6.95 9.87 12.99
C LYS A 270 -7.17 9.03 14.24
N GLU A 271 -8.44 8.75 14.58
CA GLU A 271 -8.79 7.94 15.75
C GLU A 271 -8.24 6.50 15.61
N GLU A 272 -8.37 5.88 14.45
CA GLU A 272 -7.82 4.56 14.19
C GLU A 272 -6.29 4.50 14.37
N LEU A 273 -5.57 5.54 13.94
CA LEU A 273 -4.12 5.65 14.13
C LEU A 273 -3.74 5.80 15.62
N GLU A 274 -4.45 6.67 16.36
CA GLU A 274 -4.21 6.86 17.79
C GLU A 274 -4.48 5.57 18.58
N HIS A 275 -5.59 4.91 18.31
CA HIS A 275 -5.92 3.63 18.94
C HIS A 275 -4.92 2.52 18.60
N ALA A 276 -4.40 2.52 17.37
CA ALA A 276 -3.35 1.59 16.99
C ALA A 276 -2.07 1.82 17.78
N PHE A 277 -1.66 3.08 17.99
CA PHE A 277 -0.52 3.39 18.85
C PHE A 277 -0.77 3.02 20.31
N ASP A 278 -1.99 3.28 20.85
CA ASP A 278 -2.35 2.87 22.21
C ASP A 278 -2.23 1.34 22.37
N PHE A 279 -2.79 0.59 21.43
CA PHE A 279 -2.68 -0.84 21.43
C PHE A 279 -1.23 -1.33 21.35
N MET A 280 -0.41 -0.73 20.47
CA MET A 280 1.00 -1.08 20.33
C MET A 280 1.79 -0.79 21.61
N GLU A 281 1.53 0.37 22.27
CA GLU A 281 2.16 0.69 23.56
C GLU A 281 1.75 -0.29 24.65
N ASP A 282 0.46 -0.62 24.74
CA ASP A 282 -0.09 -1.52 25.76
C ASP A 282 0.37 -2.98 25.57
N ALA A 283 0.42 -3.46 24.32
CA ALA A 283 0.75 -4.84 24.00
C ALA A 283 2.27 -5.09 24.05
N PHE A 284 3.04 -4.20 23.44
CA PHE A 284 4.45 -4.44 23.13
C PHE A 284 5.39 -3.43 23.77
N GLY A 285 4.90 -2.25 24.15
CA GLY A 285 5.74 -1.17 24.68
C GLY A 285 6.83 -0.79 23.69
N ASP A 286 8.05 -0.70 24.19
CA ASP A 286 9.23 -0.29 23.45
C ASP A 286 10.01 -1.52 22.96
N SER A 287 9.54 -2.12 21.89
CA SER A 287 9.98 -3.41 21.37
C SER A 287 10.27 -3.39 19.87
N GLN A 288 10.78 -4.49 19.35
CA GLN A 288 10.99 -4.66 17.90
C GLN A 288 9.68 -4.55 17.08
N GLU A 289 8.56 -4.93 17.66
CA GLU A 289 7.26 -4.81 17.04
C GLU A 289 6.87 -3.33 16.85
N MET A 290 7.15 -2.47 17.83
CA MET A 290 6.94 -1.03 17.70
C MET A 290 7.88 -0.42 16.65
N VAL A 291 9.13 -0.84 16.61
CA VAL A 291 10.08 -0.43 15.56
C VAL A 291 9.55 -0.81 14.18
N ALA A 292 9.15 -2.07 13.99
CA ALA A 292 8.58 -2.52 12.72
C ALA A 292 7.33 -1.73 12.33
N PHE A 293 6.44 -1.45 13.28
CA PHE A 293 5.22 -0.68 13.07
C PHE A 293 5.53 0.74 12.57
N VAL A 294 6.41 1.48 13.23
CA VAL A 294 6.74 2.86 12.87
C VAL A 294 7.55 2.92 11.57
N THR A 295 8.50 2.01 11.37
CA THR A 295 9.26 1.91 10.12
C THR A 295 8.32 1.72 8.93
N GLU A 296 7.34 0.85 9.07
CA GLU A 296 6.37 0.57 8.02
C GLU A 296 5.46 1.77 7.71
N LEU A 297 5.10 2.57 8.72
CA LEU A 297 4.39 3.84 8.52
C LEU A 297 5.21 4.85 7.70
N ASN A 298 6.54 4.80 7.75
CA ASN A 298 7.43 5.69 6.99
C ASN A 298 7.58 5.31 5.52
N THR A 299 7.25 4.09 5.14
CA THR A 299 7.48 3.58 3.80
C THR A 299 6.29 3.79 2.86
N SER A 300 5.07 3.91 3.35
CA SER A 300 3.88 4.09 2.53
C SER A 300 3.62 5.55 2.17
N VAL A 301 3.42 5.84 0.88
CA VAL A 301 3.07 7.18 0.39
C VAL A 301 1.78 7.71 1.04
N TYR A 302 0.80 6.83 1.27
CA TYR A 302 -0.47 7.22 1.88
C TYR A 302 -0.33 7.59 3.36
N SER A 303 0.44 6.80 4.13
CA SER A 303 0.69 7.11 5.55
C SER A 303 1.53 8.38 5.71
N VAL A 304 2.61 8.54 4.93
CA VAL A 304 3.45 9.74 4.96
C VAL A 304 2.65 10.99 4.61
N ARG A 305 1.77 10.92 3.61
CA ARG A 305 0.87 12.01 3.25
C ARG A 305 -0.09 12.35 4.41
N PHE A 306 -0.73 11.35 5.01
CA PHE A 306 -1.63 11.54 6.15
C PHE A 306 -0.91 12.15 7.36
N LEU A 307 0.26 11.63 7.70
CA LEU A 307 1.09 12.11 8.81
C LEU A 307 1.64 13.52 8.59
N LYS A 308 1.72 13.99 7.34
CA LYS A 308 2.04 15.37 7.03
C LYS A 308 0.87 16.32 7.36
N ASP A 309 -0.37 15.83 7.16
CA ASP A 309 -1.59 16.61 7.42
C ASP A 309 -2.06 16.49 8.88
N TYR A 310 -1.63 15.43 9.57
CA TYR A 310 -1.96 15.14 10.96
C TYR A 310 -0.73 15.01 11.85
N ASP A 311 -0.62 15.89 12.83
CA ASP A 311 0.46 15.92 13.81
C ASP A 311 0.20 14.88 14.92
N CYS A 312 0.69 13.66 14.74
CA CYS A 312 0.55 12.55 15.68
C CYS A 312 1.74 12.52 16.65
N ASP A 313 1.56 12.94 17.89
CA ASP A 313 2.62 13.00 18.91
C ASP A 313 3.32 11.67 19.15
N LYS A 314 2.55 10.56 19.16
CA LYS A 314 3.10 9.22 19.38
C LYS A 314 3.99 8.78 18.21
N TYR A 315 3.55 9.04 16.98
CA TYR A 315 4.38 8.77 15.80
C TYR A 315 5.71 9.52 15.88
N TYR A 316 5.71 10.81 16.16
CA TYR A 316 6.94 11.60 16.26
C TYR A 316 7.84 11.17 17.42
N LYS A 317 7.25 10.76 18.54
CA LYS A 317 8.01 10.21 19.69
C LYS A 317 8.84 8.98 19.27
N TYR A 318 8.23 8.02 18.59
CA TYR A 318 8.90 6.79 18.18
C TYR A 318 9.77 6.97 16.94
N ASN A 319 9.34 7.73 15.96
CA ASN A 319 10.12 8.01 14.75
C ASN A 319 11.42 8.78 15.06
N LYS A 320 11.36 9.78 15.94
CA LYS A 320 12.55 10.52 16.38
C LYS A 320 13.55 9.59 17.06
N ARG A 321 13.09 8.62 17.81
CA ARG A 321 13.94 7.65 18.49
C ARG A 321 14.63 6.72 17.50
N LEU A 322 13.91 6.21 16.49
CA LEU A 322 14.49 5.39 15.41
C LEU A 322 15.62 6.12 14.70
N LEU A 323 15.41 7.38 14.32
CA LEU A 323 16.45 8.19 13.69
C LEU A 323 17.66 8.42 14.59
N PHE A 324 17.47 8.48 15.89
CA PHE A 324 18.56 8.59 16.86
C PHE A 324 19.37 7.30 16.96
N ASP A 325 18.67 6.15 17.02
CA ASP A 325 19.30 4.84 17.11
C ASP A 325 20.06 4.48 15.83
N GLU A 326 19.50 4.78 14.64
CA GLU A 326 20.17 4.63 13.35
C GLU A 326 21.45 5.50 13.28
N ARG A 327 21.34 6.77 13.66
CA ARG A 327 22.50 7.68 13.67
C ARG A 327 23.58 7.24 14.66
N GLN A 328 23.19 6.70 15.80
CA GLN A 328 24.14 6.14 16.77
C GLN A 328 24.86 4.91 16.22
N GLN A 329 24.14 4.01 15.51
CA GLN A 329 24.74 2.84 14.87
C GLN A 329 25.71 3.23 13.73
N GLU A 330 25.35 4.24 12.90
CA GLU A 330 26.23 4.77 11.88
C GLU A 330 27.56 5.30 12.50
N ILE A 331 27.45 6.09 13.56
CA ILE A 331 28.63 6.64 14.25
C ILE A 331 29.49 5.52 14.85
N LEU A 332 28.90 4.47 15.43
CA LEU A 332 29.64 3.34 15.96
C LEU A 332 30.34 2.56 14.85
N ALA A 333 29.68 2.33 13.70
CA ALA A 333 30.29 1.69 12.54
C ALA A 333 31.48 2.51 11.97
N GLU A 334 31.31 3.83 11.87
CA GLU A 334 32.42 4.73 11.47
C GLU A 334 33.60 4.67 12.45
N LEU A 335 33.34 4.55 13.75
CA LEU A 335 34.42 4.40 14.78
C LEU A 335 35.13 3.07 14.68
N ASP A 336 34.39 1.98 14.45
CA ASP A 336 34.97 0.64 14.28
C ASP A 336 35.88 0.57 13.02
N GLU A 337 35.46 1.20 11.90
CA GLU A 337 36.30 1.32 10.69
C GLU A 337 37.62 2.08 10.98
N VAL A 338 37.53 3.20 11.72
CA VAL A 338 38.72 3.99 12.09
C VAL A 338 39.64 3.22 13.03
N GLU A 339 39.11 2.42 13.97
CA GLU A 339 39.93 1.57 14.83
C GLU A 339 40.60 0.42 14.05
N GLU A 340 39.92 -0.19 13.07
CA GLU A 340 40.54 -1.21 12.21
C GLU A 340 41.65 -0.62 11.33
N ASP A 341 41.45 0.57 10.77
CA ASP A 341 42.49 1.26 9.98
C ASP A 341 43.72 1.64 10.83
N LEU A 342 43.50 2.13 12.08
CA LEU A 342 44.55 2.44 13.01
C LEU A 342 45.34 1.17 13.43
N ASN A 343 44.64 0.07 13.70
CA ASN A 343 45.26 -1.20 14.03
C ASN A 343 46.03 -1.82 12.85
N THR A 344 45.63 -1.54 11.63
CA THR A 344 46.31 -1.97 10.40
C THR A 344 47.57 -1.13 10.18
N ALA A 345 47.49 0.18 10.41
CA ALA A 345 48.61 1.11 10.29
C ALA A 345 49.68 0.89 11.39
N LEU A 346 49.31 0.43 12.57
CA LEU A 346 50.23 0.11 13.67
C LEU A 346 50.94 -1.24 13.51
N LYS A 347 50.49 -2.09 12.60
CA LYS A 347 51.11 -3.41 12.30
C LYS A 347 52.07 -3.36 11.10
N CYS A 348 52.14 -2.26 10.38
CA CYS A 348 53.10 -1.96 9.31
C CYS A 348 54.27 -1.14 9.88
#